data_d6c344a4f681d82474e5e5e909480a53
#
_entry.id   d6c344a4f681d82474e5e5e909480a53
#
_cell.length_a   1.000
_cell.length_b   1.000
_cell.length_c   1.000
_cell.angle_alpha   90.00
_cell.angle_beta   90.00
_cell.angle_gamma   90.00
#
_symmetry.space_group_name_H-M   'P 1'
#
loop_
_entity.id
_entity.type
_entity.pdbx_description
1 polymer ?
#
loop_
_entity_poly.entity_id
_entity_poly.type
_entity_poly.pdbx_seq_one_letter_code
_entity_poly.pdbx_strand_id
1 'polypeptide(L)'
;MAKNSKTSKPEPQYSFDDLYFTPFSEQRKFDEEGNVYYVPIERNTHPTGIRAFDNYLNHLSEGYSNTWQHCSEEGVSEFDFYAMCRVLTGMTLTEIRMKWVERNVLGLLRYTDLSSEEVADRSGAGSISNMHRACKRASRVSPHFYRRRFCDEDDVGKFRL
;
A
#
# COMPACT_ATOMS: atom_id res chain seq x y z
N MET A 1 41.44 -15.47 22.04
CA MET A 1 40.28 -14.53 22.09
C MET A 1 39.49 -14.63 20.79
N ALA A 2 38.35 -15.30 20.84
CA ALA A 2 37.46 -15.39 19.71
C ALA A 2 36.82 -14.02 19.51
N LYS A 3 37.11 -13.36 18.39
CA LYS A 3 36.38 -12.17 17.95
C LYS A 3 34.94 -12.59 17.62
N ASN A 4 34.01 -12.18 18.47
CA ASN A 4 32.59 -12.22 18.12
C ASN A 4 32.40 -11.40 16.83
N SER A 5 32.43 -12.05 15.69
CA SER A 5 31.88 -11.48 14.47
C SER A 5 30.37 -11.35 14.68
N LYS A 6 29.91 -10.17 15.05
CA LYS A 6 28.50 -9.82 14.88
C LYS A 6 28.22 -10.02 13.41
N THR A 7 27.60 -11.14 13.07
CA THR A 7 27.00 -11.33 11.75
C THR A 7 25.90 -10.27 11.64
N SER A 8 26.22 -9.17 10.98
CA SER A 8 25.21 -8.17 10.62
C SER A 8 24.14 -8.87 9.80
N LYS A 9 22.88 -8.76 10.23
CA LYS A 9 21.79 -9.24 9.39
C LYS A 9 21.92 -8.54 8.03
N PRO A 10 21.78 -9.27 6.92
CA PRO A 10 21.83 -8.64 5.60
C PRO A 10 20.77 -7.54 5.53
N GLU A 11 21.14 -6.40 4.99
CA GLU A 11 20.19 -5.31 4.76
C GLU A 11 19.14 -5.74 3.74
N PRO A 12 17.86 -5.35 3.95
CA PRO A 12 16.81 -5.64 2.98
C PRO A 12 17.13 -4.98 1.64
N GLN A 13 16.82 -5.67 0.54
CA GLN A 13 17.02 -5.14 -0.81
C GLN A 13 15.99 -4.06 -1.17
N TYR A 14 14.81 -4.14 -0.59
CA TYR A 14 13.68 -3.26 -0.87
C TYR A 14 13.09 -2.71 0.42
N SER A 15 12.85 -1.39 0.45
CA SER A 15 12.01 -0.75 1.46
C SER A 15 10.54 -0.87 1.06
N PHE A 16 9.64 -0.56 1.99
CA PHE A 16 8.22 -0.50 1.66
C PHE A 16 7.93 0.54 0.56
N ASP A 17 8.61 1.69 0.59
CA ASP A 17 8.42 2.73 -0.41
C ASP A 17 8.90 2.33 -1.80
N ASP A 18 9.86 1.42 -1.91
CA ASP A 18 10.28 0.84 -3.20
C ASP A 18 9.21 -0.06 -3.82
N LEU A 19 8.36 -0.64 -3.00
CA LEU A 19 7.36 -1.63 -3.41
C LEU A 19 5.97 -1.04 -3.61
N TYR A 20 5.61 -0.07 -2.77
CA TYR A 20 4.26 0.49 -2.76
C TYR A 20 3.97 1.30 -4.01
N PHE A 21 2.81 1.11 -4.57
CA PHE A 21 2.25 2.00 -5.57
C PHE A 21 0.80 2.37 -5.22
N THR A 22 0.43 3.58 -5.58
CA THR A 22 -0.86 4.18 -5.25
C THR A 22 -2.03 3.47 -5.93
N PRO A 23 -3.22 3.40 -5.30
CA PRO A 23 -4.43 2.95 -5.98
C PRO A 23 -4.96 3.96 -7.01
N PHE A 24 -4.48 5.19 -6.98
CA PHE A 24 -4.90 6.22 -7.92
C PHE A 24 -4.29 6.01 -9.30
N SER A 25 -5.05 6.27 -10.34
CA SER A 25 -4.63 6.12 -11.74
C SER A 25 -4.25 7.42 -12.43
N GLU A 26 -4.78 8.55 -11.96
CA GLU A 26 -4.57 9.86 -12.56
C GLU A 26 -4.28 10.93 -11.51
N GLN A 27 -3.53 11.95 -11.93
CA GLN A 27 -3.20 13.12 -11.13
C GLN A 27 -3.66 14.39 -11.85
N ARG A 28 -4.28 15.30 -11.07
CA ARG A 28 -4.68 16.62 -11.54
C ARG A 28 -3.45 17.51 -11.80
N LYS A 29 -3.48 18.18 -12.94
CA LYS A 29 -2.53 19.22 -13.32
C LYS A 29 -3.27 20.48 -13.73
N PHE A 30 -2.56 21.60 -13.76
CA PHE A 30 -3.05 22.87 -14.25
C PHE A 30 -2.19 23.32 -15.42
N ASP A 31 -2.83 23.83 -16.49
CA ASP A 31 -2.12 24.46 -17.59
C ASP A 31 -1.72 25.91 -17.25
N GLU A 32 -1.07 26.61 -18.18
CA GLU A 32 -0.62 28.00 -18.02
C GLU A 32 -1.81 28.99 -17.83
N GLU A 33 -2.99 28.63 -18.29
CA GLU A 33 -4.22 29.41 -18.15
C GLU A 33 -5.03 29.07 -16.90
N GLY A 34 -4.56 28.09 -16.12
CA GLY A 34 -5.22 27.62 -14.91
C GLY A 34 -6.33 26.58 -15.14
N ASN A 35 -6.46 26.05 -16.35
CA ASN A 35 -7.40 24.99 -16.67
C ASN A 35 -6.93 23.65 -16.09
N VAL A 36 -7.87 22.89 -15.55
CA VAL A 36 -7.60 21.58 -14.97
C VAL A 36 -7.55 20.51 -16.06
N TYR A 37 -6.54 19.67 -16.00
CA TYR A 37 -6.45 18.43 -16.77
C TYR A 37 -5.86 17.31 -15.92
N TYR A 38 -6.02 16.06 -16.34
CA TYR A 38 -5.54 14.90 -15.62
C TYR A 38 -4.52 14.14 -16.46
N VAL A 39 -3.46 13.68 -15.80
CA VAL A 39 -2.41 12.87 -16.42
C VAL A 39 -2.34 11.52 -15.73
N PRO A 40 -2.04 10.43 -16.47
CA PRO A 40 -1.81 9.12 -15.86
C PRO A 40 -0.67 9.16 -14.85
N ILE A 41 -0.81 8.41 -13.76
CA ILE A 41 0.25 8.17 -12.79
C ILE A 41 1.01 6.92 -13.23
N GLU A 42 2.32 7.05 -13.43
CA GLU A 42 3.17 5.89 -13.64
C GLU A 42 3.29 5.10 -12.35
N ARG A 43 2.98 3.80 -12.43
CA ARG A 43 3.10 2.87 -11.30
C ARG A 43 4.06 1.77 -11.68
N ASN A 44 5.05 1.52 -10.83
CA ASN A 44 5.93 0.39 -11.01
C ASN A 44 5.26 -0.88 -10.47
N THR A 45 4.63 -1.65 -11.35
CA THR A 45 3.92 -2.90 -11.03
C THR A 45 4.84 -4.12 -10.99
N HIS A 46 6.12 -3.96 -11.31
CA HIS A 46 7.14 -5.02 -11.33
C HIS A 46 8.41 -4.56 -10.59
N PRO A 47 8.31 -4.18 -9.30
CA PRO A 47 9.43 -3.52 -8.62
C PRO A 47 10.62 -4.44 -8.38
N THR A 48 10.43 -5.75 -8.25
CA THR A 48 11.50 -6.69 -7.93
C THR A 48 11.94 -7.55 -9.11
N GLY A 49 11.10 -7.70 -10.13
CA GLY A 49 11.29 -8.65 -11.21
C GLY A 49 11.01 -10.12 -10.85
N ILE A 50 10.63 -10.39 -9.60
CA ILE A 50 10.22 -11.72 -9.14
C ILE A 50 8.70 -11.83 -9.33
N ARG A 51 8.28 -12.62 -10.30
CA ARG A 51 6.87 -12.69 -10.72
C ARG A 51 5.91 -12.97 -9.57
N ALA A 52 6.18 -13.98 -8.76
CA ALA A 52 5.28 -14.36 -7.66
C ALA A 52 5.12 -13.24 -6.64
N PHE A 53 6.20 -12.52 -6.34
CA PHE A 53 6.16 -11.41 -5.39
C PHE A 53 5.49 -10.16 -5.98
N ASP A 54 5.86 -9.78 -7.20
CA ASP A 54 5.26 -8.63 -7.87
C ASP A 54 3.76 -8.81 -8.13
N ASN A 55 3.33 -10.00 -8.53
CA ASN A 55 1.91 -10.33 -8.68
C ASN A 55 1.17 -10.23 -7.34
N TYR A 56 1.78 -10.62 -6.24
CA TYR A 56 1.18 -10.45 -4.91
C TYR A 56 0.97 -8.97 -4.56
N LEU A 57 1.94 -8.12 -4.85
CA LEU A 57 1.80 -6.67 -4.63
C LEU A 57 0.68 -6.08 -5.49
N ASN A 58 0.52 -6.55 -6.72
CA ASN A 58 -0.60 -6.15 -7.58
C ASN A 58 -1.95 -6.59 -7.00
N HIS A 59 -2.05 -7.80 -6.44
CA HIS A 59 -3.25 -8.26 -5.73
C HIS A 59 -3.56 -7.39 -4.50
N LEU A 60 -2.54 -6.99 -3.74
CA LEU A 60 -2.74 -6.05 -2.62
C LEU A 60 -3.32 -4.71 -3.09
N SER A 61 -2.87 -4.19 -4.22
CA SER A 61 -3.37 -2.93 -4.78
C SER A 61 -4.84 -3.01 -5.20
N GLU A 62 -5.29 -4.21 -5.56
CA GLU A 62 -6.68 -4.51 -5.93
C GLU A 62 -7.57 -4.84 -4.72
N GLY A 63 -7.02 -4.80 -3.51
CA GLY A 63 -7.72 -5.15 -2.28
C GLY A 63 -7.82 -6.66 -2.01
N TYR A 64 -7.16 -7.48 -2.81
CA TYR A 64 -7.16 -8.94 -2.69
C TYR A 64 -5.92 -9.43 -1.94
N SER A 65 -6.09 -10.31 -0.98
CA SER A 65 -4.98 -10.74 -0.12
C SER A 65 -5.04 -12.19 0.35
N ASN A 66 -5.65 -13.09 -0.44
CA ASN A 66 -5.65 -14.52 -0.11
C ASN A 66 -4.30 -15.14 -0.48
N THR A 67 -3.39 -15.22 0.49
CA THR A 67 -2.03 -15.71 0.30
C THR A 67 -1.97 -17.17 -0.14
N TRP A 68 -2.83 -18.02 0.43
CA TRP A 68 -2.87 -19.44 0.06
C TRP A 68 -3.25 -19.61 -1.41
N GLN A 69 -4.28 -18.93 -1.86
CA GLN A 69 -4.70 -19.01 -3.27
C GLN A 69 -3.63 -18.46 -4.18
N HIS A 70 -3.02 -17.34 -3.83
CA HIS A 70 -1.94 -16.73 -4.60
C HIS A 70 -0.75 -17.69 -4.76
N CYS A 71 -0.27 -18.28 -3.67
CA CYS A 71 0.82 -19.25 -3.70
C CYS A 71 0.48 -20.49 -4.53
N SER A 72 -0.77 -20.96 -4.43
CA SER A 72 -1.25 -22.09 -5.25
C SER A 72 -1.21 -21.75 -6.74
N GLU A 73 -1.69 -20.58 -7.13
CA GLU A 73 -1.70 -20.11 -8.52
C GLU A 73 -0.28 -19.89 -9.07
N GLU A 74 0.64 -19.41 -8.27
CA GLU A 74 2.04 -19.17 -8.65
C GLU A 74 2.92 -20.43 -8.56
N GLY A 75 2.40 -21.51 -8.01
CA GLY A 75 3.16 -22.77 -7.87
C GLY A 75 4.29 -22.70 -6.86
N VAL A 76 4.16 -21.87 -5.82
CA VAL A 76 5.14 -21.73 -4.73
C VAL A 76 4.50 -22.16 -3.40
N SER A 77 5.31 -22.69 -2.49
CA SER A 77 4.83 -22.98 -1.14
C SER A 77 4.65 -21.68 -0.33
N GLU A 78 3.71 -21.68 0.60
CA GLU A 78 3.55 -20.53 1.51
C GLU A 78 4.82 -20.28 2.33
N PHE A 79 5.47 -21.37 2.78
CA PHE A 79 6.71 -21.27 3.55
C PHE A 79 7.81 -20.54 2.76
N ASP A 80 8.03 -20.92 1.51
CA ASP A 80 9.04 -20.29 0.65
C ASP A 80 8.67 -18.85 0.32
N PHE A 81 7.39 -18.58 0.12
CA PHE A 81 6.90 -17.23 -0.15
C PHE A 81 7.11 -16.31 1.04
N TYR A 82 6.77 -16.74 2.25
CA TYR A 82 7.03 -15.96 3.46
C TYR A 82 8.53 -15.73 3.71
N ALA A 83 9.35 -16.75 3.48
CA ALA A 83 10.80 -16.62 3.61
C ALA A 83 11.38 -15.63 2.59
N MET A 84 10.94 -15.69 1.35
CA MET A 84 11.33 -14.75 0.29
C MET A 84 10.97 -13.31 0.66
N CYS A 85 9.76 -13.10 1.15
CA CYS A 85 9.29 -11.79 1.58
C CYS A 85 10.21 -11.20 2.66
N ARG A 86 10.57 -11.98 3.67
CA ARG A 86 11.48 -11.54 4.74
C ARG A 86 12.89 -11.25 4.25
N VAL A 87 13.40 -12.06 3.35
CA VAL A 87 14.75 -11.86 2.78
C VAL A 87 14.79 -10.58 1.94
N LEU A 88 13.78 -10.35 1.11
CA LEU A 88 13.74 -9.19 0.22
C LEU A 88 13.49 -7.88 0.96
N THR A 89 12.66 -7.89 1.98
CA THR A 89 12.11 -6.65 2.59
C THR A 89 12.48 -6.46 4.06
N GLY A 90 12.93 -7.50 4.74
CA GLY A 90 13.10 -7.50 6.20
C GLY A 90 11.78 -7.48 6.98
N MET A 91 10.63 -7.50 6.28
CA MET A 91 9.30 -7.47 6.86
C MET A 91 8.59 -8.80 6.68
N THR A 92 7.64 -9.10 7.58
CA THR A 92 6.69 -10.18 7.36
C THR A 92 5.65 -9.76 6.32
N LEU A 93 5.01 -10.74 5.70
CA LEU A 93 3.92 -10.47 4.76
C LEU A 93 2.76 -9.71 5.42
N THR A 94 2.45 -10.04 6.67
CA THR A 94 1.44 -9.34 7.46
C THR A 94 1.79 -7.86 7.64
N GLU A 95 3.05 -7.55 7.95
CA GLU A 95 3.52 -6.16 8.07
C GLU A 95 3.39 -5.39 6.76
N ILE A 96 3.74 -6.00 5.64
CA ILE A 96 3.58 -5.37 4.31
C ILE A 96 2.12 -5.09 4.02
N ARG A 97 1.23 -6.06 4.25
CA ARG A 97 -0.22 -5.88 4.07
C ARG A 97 -0.79 -4.76 4.93
N MET A 98 -0.42 -4.74 6.21
CA MET A 98 -0.87 -3.69 7.13
C MET A 98 -0.44 -2.32 6.67
N LYS A 99 0.82 -2.15 6.30
CA LYS A 99 1.34 -0.87 5.79
C LYS A 99 0.68 -0.46 4.47
N TRP A 100 0.42 -1.42 3.60
CA TRP A 100 -0.27 -1.19 2.33
C TRP A 100 -1.68 -0.65 2.56
N VAL A 101 -2.45 -1.34 3.39
CA VAL A 101 -3.82 -0.92 3.76
C VAL A 101 -3.81 0.44 4.45
N GLU A 102 -2.92 0.67 5.39
CA GLU A 102 -2.78 1.96 6.08
C GLU A 102 -2.55 3.10 5.09
N ARG A 103 -1.63 2.95 4.16
CA ARG A 103 -1.35 3.98 3.16
C ARG A 103 -2.50 4.21 2.21
N ASN A 104 -3.17 3.15 1.78
CA ASN A 104 -4.37 3.26 0.96
C ASN A 104 -5.50 3.97 1.69
N VAL A 105 -5.76 3.62 2.96
CA VAL A 105 -6.79 4.27 3.78
C VAL A 105 -6.54 5.76 3.88
N LEU A 106 -5.33 6.18 4.24
CA LEU A 106 -5.01 7.59 4.37
C LEU A 106 -5.13 8.35 3.05
N GLY A 107 -4.67 7.76 1.96
CA GLY A 107 -4.80 8.35 0.62
C GLY A 107 -6.25 8.52 0.19
N LEU A 108 -7.07 7.50 0.37
CA LEU A 108 -8.49 7.53 0.00
C LEU A 108 -9.28 8.51 0.88
N LEU A 109 -8.99 8.57 2.17
CA LEU A 109 -9.61 9.55 3.08
C LEU A 109 -9.27 10.99 2.69
N ARG A 110 -8.05 11.24 2.26
CA ARG A 110 -7.55 12.58 1.96
C ARG A 110 -8.00 13.09 0.60
N TYR A 111 -7.91 12.25 -0.43
CA TYR A 111 -8.05 12.70 -1.81
C TYR A 111 -9.39 12.36 -2.46
N THR A 112 -10.29 11.71 -1.73
CA THR A 112 -11.63 11.36 -2.21
C THR A 112 -12.70 11.73 -1.20
N ASP A 113 -13.92 11.80 -1.69
CA ASP A 113 -15.14 11.96 -0.88
C ASP A 113 -15.88 10.63 -0.65
N LEU A 114 -15.18 9.51 -0.87
CA LEU A 114 -15.73 8.17 -0.68
C LEU A 114 -16.29 7.98 0.75
N SER A 115 -17.36 7.22 0.85
CA SER A 115 -17.92 6.80 2.14
C SER A 115 -16.95 5.89 2.90
N SER A 116 -17.17 5.73 4.20
CA SER A 116 -16.37 4.81 5.01
C SER A 116 -16.41 3.37 4.50
N GLU A 117 -17.55 2.93 4.00
CA GLU A 117 -17.72 1.61 3.40
C GLU A 117 -16.89 1.45 2.12
N GLU A 118 -16.94 2.44 1.24
CA GLU A 118 -16.16 2.46 0.01
C GLU A 118 -14.65 2.52 0.28
N VAL A 119 -14.22 3.32 1.25
CA VAL A 119 -12.81 3.35 1.68
C VAL A 119 -12.36 2.00 2.23
N ALA A 120 -13.18 1.36 3.07
CA ALA A 120 -12.87 0.04 3.63
C ALA A 120 -12.72 -1.02 2.53
N ASP A 121 -13.58 -0.97 1.51
CA ASP A 121 -13.55 -1.89 0.39
C ASP A 121 -12.33 -1.65 -0.51
N ARG A 122 -12.14 -0.43 -0.97
CA ARG A 122 -11.07 -0.08 -1.92
C ARG A 122 -9.66 -0.08 -1.33
N SER A 123 -9.53 0.12 -0.02
CA SER A 123 -8.22 0.10 0.65
C SER A 123 -7.67 -1.31 0.89
N GLY A 124 -8.50 -2.33 0.82
CA GLY A 124 -8.16 -3.69 1.21
C GLY A 124 -8.37 -3.96 2.71
N ALA A 125 -8.92 -3.02 3.48
CA ALA A 125 -9.22 -3.23 4.90
C ALA A 125 -10.33 -4.27 5.12
N GLY A 126 -11.28 -4.37 4.21
CA GLY A 126 -12.35 -5.38 4.19
C GLY A 126 -13.54 -5.09 5.10
N SER A 127 -13.39 -4.20 6.07
CA SER A 127 -14.48 -3.75 6.95
C SER A 127 -14.23 -2.34 7.46
N ILE A 128 -15.29 -1.65 7.86
CA ILE A 128 -15.19 -0.31 8.46
C ILE A 128 -14.36 -0.36 9.74
N SER A 129 -14.54 -1.38 10.57
CA SER A 129 -13.75 -1.56 11.80
C SER A 129 -12.26 -1.68 11.52
N ASN A 130 -11.88 -2.48 10.54
CA ASN A 130 -10.48 -2.64 10.12
C ASN A 130 -9.92 -1.34 9.52
N MET A 131 -10.72 -0.63 8.74
CA MET A 131 -10.35 0.66 8.17
C MET A 131 -10.09 1.70 9.27
N HIS A 132 -10.94 1.76 10.30
CA HIS A 132 -10.74 2.61 11.47
C HIS A 132 -9.45 2.27 12.22
N ARG A 133 -9.16 1.00 12.43
CA ARG A 133 -7.92 0.55 13.07
C ARG A 133 -6.69 0.93 12.25
N ALA A 134 -6.74 0.74 10.94
CA ALA A 134 -5.65 1.12 10.04
C ALA A 134 -5.40 2.64 10.07
N CYS A 135 -6.45 3.44 10.04
CA CYS A 135 -6.34 4.89 10.15
C CYS A 135 -5.71 5.31 11.48
N LYS A 136 -6.15 4.74 12.59
CA LYS A 136 -5.60 5.04 13.92
C LYS A 136 -4.15 4.61 14.08
N ARG A 137 -3.76 3.45 13.54
CA ARG A 137 -2.35 3.03 13.56
C ARG A 137 -1.45 4.00 12.81
N ALA A 138 -1.89 4.45 11.64
CA ALA A 138 -1.09 5.29 10.75
C ALA A 138 -1.08 6.78 11.15
N SER A 139 -2.22 7.31 11.57
CA SER A 139 -2.39 8.76 11.81
C SER A 139 -2.65 9.15 13.27
N ARG A 140 -2.90 8.19 14.16
CA ARG A 140 -3.26 8.38 15.56
C ARG A 140 -4.64 8.98 15.79
N VAL A 141 -5.44 9.17 14.75
CA VAL A 141 -6.78 9.75 14.81
C VAL A 141 -7.79 8.89 14.07
N SER A 142 -9.10 9.12 14.34
CA SER A 142 -10.17 8.45 13.62
C SER A 142 -10.27 8.95 12.17
N PRO A 143 -10.92 8.19 11.25
CA PRO A 143 -11.10 8.62 9.87
C PRO A 143 -11.81 9.97 9.72
N HIS A 144 -12.87 10.20 10.49
CA HIS A 144 -13.59 11.47 10.48
C HIS A 144 -12.70 12.63 10.90
N PHE A 145 -11.94 12.45 11.97
CA PHE A 145 -11.02 13.46 12.48
C PHE A 145 -9.87 13.71 11.51
N TYR A 146 -9.37 12.65 10.87
CA TYR A 146 -8.33 12.74 9.84
C TYR A 146 -8.78 13.63 8.68
N ARG A 147 -9.99 13.40 8.16
CA ARG A 147 -10.55 14.25 7.09
C ARG A 147 -10.70 15.71 7.53
N ARG A 148 -11.15 15.96 8.73
CA ARG A 148 -11.34 17.33 9.23
C ARG A 148 -10.03 18.08 9.44
N ARG A 149 -8.98 17.39 9.88
CA ARG A 149 -7.72 18.02 10.31
C ARG A 149 -6.66 18.07 9.22
N PHE A 150 -6.55 17.02 8.42
CA PHE A 150 -5.43 16.84 7.48
C PHE A 150 -5.81 17.03 6.02
N CYS A 151 -7.09 17.18 5.70
CA CYS A 151 -7.55 17.36 4.33
C CYS A 151 -7.93 18.81 4.08
N ASP A 152 -7.35 19.38 3.03
CA ASP A 152 -7.71 20.71 2.53
C ASP A 152 -8.84 20.56 1.50
N GLU A 153 -9.58 21.66 1.25
CA GLU A 153 -10.68 21.68 0.28
C GLU A 153 -10.22 21.29 -1.13
N ASP A 154 -8.98 21.63 -1.49
CA ASP A 154 -8.41 21.32 -2.81
C ASP A 154 -7.85 19.88 -2.93
N ASP A 155 -7.79 19.11 -1.86
CA ASP A 155 -7.26 17.75 -1.87
C ASP A 155 -8.19 16.78 -2.61
N VAL A 156 -9.50 16.91 -2.44
CA VAL A 156 -10.48 16.05 -3.13
C VAL A 156 -10.41 16.29 -4.64
N GLY A 157 -10.21 15.20 -5.38
CA GLY A 157 -10.05 15.25 -6.83
C GLY A 157 -8.63 15.55 -7.31
N LYS A 158 -7.66 15.74 -6.42
CA LYS A 158 -6.25 15.87 -6.79
C LYS A 158 -5.73 14.60 -7.47
N PHE A 159 -6.23 13.47 -7.02
CA PHE A 159 -5.98 12.16 -7.62
C PHE A 159 -7.31 11.48 -7.93
N ARG A 160 -7.34 10.67 -9.00
CA ARG A 160 -8.50 9.86 -9.42
C ARG A 160 -8.15 8.37 -9.39
N LEU A 161 -9.16 7.58 -9.05
CA LEU A 161 -9.10 6.12 -9.09
C LEU A 161 -9.18 5.56 -10.50
#